data_e01aa1d9a3ede99f1f24c33008efa3a4
#
_entry.id   e01aa1d9a3ede99f1f24c33008efa3a4
#
_cell.length_a   1.000
_cell.length_b   1.000
_cell.length_c   1.000
_cell.angle_alpha   90.00
_cell.angle_beta   90.00
_cell.angle_gamma   90.00
#
_symmetry.space_group_name_H-M   'P 1'
#
loop_
_entity.id
_entity.type
_entity.pdbx_description
1 polymer ?
#
loop_
_entity_poly.entity_id
_entity_poly.type
_entity_poly.pdbx_seq_one_letter_code
_entity_poly.pdbx_strand_id
1 'polypeptide(L)'
;MNEQAKQHDPADGQPDPRLEQLRERLAAVRRRINGAVAAAGRQEQPPRLIVVTKFHPAADVRRLALLGVTDVGENRDQEAAEKAGALGSLGLRWHFVGQLQSNKAKSVVKYADAVHSVDRLQLAGALAKAMAAEHERTGRAPLDCFIQVSLDEDAGGHRGGALPADVPALASQLAESAGLRLAGLMAVAPFGADPAPAFEKLAELSARLTADHPEAGGISAGMSQDLEQAIRFGATHLRIGSDILGPRPALR
;
A
#
# COMPACT_ATOMS: atom_id res chain seq x y z
N MET A 1 -39.14 -1.90 13.53
CA MET A 1 -38.67 -3.25 13.86
C MET A 1 -37.30 -3.39 13.23
N ASN A 2 -36.27 -3.33 14.09
CA ASN A 2 -34.86 -3.37 13.68
C ASN A 2 -34.46 -4.84 13.51
N GLU A 3 -34.25 -5.25 12.29
CA GLU A 3 -33.57 -6.51 11.99
C GLU A 3 -32.06 -6.25 11.96
N GLN A 4 -31.44 -6.39 13.14
CA GLN A 4 -29.98 -6.40 13.29
C GLN A 4 -29.44 -7.60 12.51
N ALA A 5 -28.66 -7.32 11.46
CA ALA A 5 -27.86 -8.33 10.78
C ALA A 5 -26.97 -9.02 11.81
N LYS A 6 -27.31 -10.24 12.20
CA LYS A 6 -26.47 -11.12 13.04
C LYS A 6 -25.14 -11.32 12.34
N GLN A 7 -24.11 -10.71 12.89
CA GLN A 7 -22.73 -11.09 12.61
C GLN A 7 -22.58 -12.56 13.02
N HIS A 8 -22.34 -13.41 12.05
CA HIS A 8 -22.07 -14.82 12.26
C HIS A 8 -20.65 -14.94 12.82
N ASP A 9 -20.55 -15.11 14.12
CA ASP A 9 -19.32 -15.48 14.83
C ASP A 9 -19.08 -16.97 14.54
N PRO A 10 -17.90 -17.44 14.07
CA PRO A 10 -17.64 -18.84 13.79
C PRO A 10 -17.38 -19.61 15.09
N ALA A 11 -18.42 -19.83 15.87
CA ALA A 11 -18.43 -20.80 16.97
C ALA A 11 -19.21 -22.01 16.47
N ASP A 12 -18.46 -22.97 15.94
CA ASP A 12 -18.73 -24.40 15.97
C ASP A 12 -18.04 -25.07 14.78
N GLY A 13 -16.80 -25.51 14.91
CA GLY A 13 -16.17 -26.60 14.14
C GLY A 13 -16.43 -26.76 12.63
N GLN A 14 -17.22 -25.89 12.01
CA GLN A 14 -17.50 -25.96 10.60
C GLN A 14 -16.36 -25.28 9.80
N PRO A 15 -15.89 -25.91 8.72
CA PRO A 15 -14.89 -25.30 7.85
C PRO A 15 -15.42 -23.98 7.29
N ASP A 16 -14.63 -22.91 7.40
CA ASP A 16 -14.93 -21.62 6.75
C ASP A 16 -14.50 -21.68 5.27
N PRO A 17 -15.41 -21.86 4.31
CA PRO A 17 -15.05 -22.01 2.90
C PRO A 17 -14.35 -20.76 2.35
N ARG A 18 -14.65 -19.60 2.93
CA ARG A 18 -14.01 -18.35 2.50
C ARG A 18 -12.56 -18.28 2.98
N LEU A 19 -12.28 -18.72 4.20
CA LEU A 19 -10.92 -18.83 4.73
C LEU A 19 -10.07 -19.77 3.86
N GLU A 20 -10.62 -20.92 3.46
CA GLU A 20 -9.91 -21.89 2.62
C GLU A 20 -9.63 -21.32 1.23
N GLN A 21 -10.61 -20.70 0.61
CA GLN A 21 -10.42 -20.01 -0.67
C GLN A 21 -9.31 -18.94 -0.61
N LEU A 22 -9.29 -18.14 0.46
CA LEU A 22 -8.24 -17.11 0.66
C LEU A 22 -6.87 -17.77 0.87
N ARG A 23 -6.81 -18.89 1.61
CA ARG A 23 -5.58 -19.66 1.84
C ARG A 23 -4.96 -20.12 0.52
N GLU A 24 -5.75 -20.76 -0.33
CA GLU A 24 -5.29 -21.29 -1.62
C GLU A 24 -4.76 -20.17 -2.53
N ARG A 25 -5.53 -19.06 -2.64
CA ARG A 25 -5.15 -17.91 -3.47
C ARG A 25 -3.91 -17.19 -2.95
N LEU A 26 -3.83 -16.98 -1.64
CA LEU A 26 -2.65 -16.39 -1.00
C LEU A 26 -1.42 -17.26 -1.21
N ALA A 27 -1.55 -18.58 -1.07
CA ALA A 27 -0.46 -19.52 -1.33
C ALA A 27 0.00 -19.49 -2.79
N ALA A 28 -0.93 -19.35 -3.75
CA ALA A 28 -0.58 -19.22 -5.17
C ALA A 28 0.21 -17.93 -5.45
N VAL A 29 -0.22 -16.79 -4.88
CA VAL A 29 0.49 -15.51 -5.01
C VAL A 29 1.88 -15.58 -4.36
N ARG A 30 2.00 -16.17 -3.16
CA ARG A 30 3.29 -16.36 -2.49
C ARG A 30 4.25 -17.22 -3.31
N ARG A 31 3.76 -18.28 -3.97
CA ARG A 31 4.60 -19.09 -4.89
C ARG A 31 5.10 -18.27 -6.08
N ARG A 32 4.26 -17.44 -6.70
CA ARG A 32 4.68 -16.54 -7.79
C ARG A 32 5.76 -15.57 -7.32
N ILE A 33 5.55 -14.93 -6.16
CA ILE A 33 6.53 -14.01 -5.58
C ILE A 33 7.86 -14.73 -5.33
N ASN A 34 7.85 -15.90 -4.69
CA ASN A 34 9.06 -16.66 -4.41
C ASN A 34 9.80 -17.07 -5.69
N GLY A 35 9.08 -17.50 -6.73
CA GLY A 35 9.65 -17.81 -8.04
C GLY A 35 10.33 -16.59 -8.69
N ALA A 36 9.65 -15.43 -8.67
CA ALA A 36 10.18 -14.19 -9.22
C ALA A 36 11.41 -13.69 -8.42
N VAL A 37 11.37 -13.79 -7.09
CA VAL A 37 12.48 -13.44 -6.19
C VAL A 37 13.70 -14.32 -6.49
N ALA A 38 13.49 -15.64 -6.66
CA ALA A 38 14.56 -16.57 -7.02
C ALA A 38 15.17 -16.27 -8.40
N ALA A 39 14.30 -16.01 -9.39
CA ALA A 39 14.73 -15.65 -10.74
C ALA A 39 15.51 -14.32 -10.80
N ALA A 40 15.20 -13.39 -9.91
CA ALA A 40 15.87 -12.09 -9.79
C ALA A 40 17.11 -12.12 -8.86
N GLY A 41 17.43 -13.25 -8.23
CA GLY A 41 18.55 -13.36 -7.28
C GLY A 41 18.37 -12.54 -5.99
N ARG A 42 17.11 -12.31 -5.56
CA ARG A 42 16.78 -11.39 -4.45
C ARG A 42 16.30 -12.10 -3.18
N GLN A 43 16.74 -13.33 -2.94
CA GLN A 43 16.29 -14.16 -1.82
C GLN A 43 16.57 -13.54 -0.44
N GLU A 44 17.63 -12.75 -0.34
CA GLU A 44 17.99 -12.05 0.91
C GLU A 44 17.14 -10.82 1.21
N GLN A 45 16.47 -10.29 0.17
CA GLN A 45 15.65 -9.08 0.26
C GLN A 45 14.30 -9.28 -0.46
N PRO A 46 13.47 -10.23 0.00
CA PRO A 46 12.18 -10.44 -0.62
C PRO A 46 11.26 -9.22 -0.40
N PRO A 47 10.40 -8.91 -1.39
CA PRO A 47 9.47 -7.81 -1.23
C PRO A 47 8.39 -8.13 -0.20
N ARG A 48 7.93 -7.10 0.49
CA ARG A 48 6.76 -7.14 1.37
C ARG A 48 5.49 -7.26 0.53
N LEU A 49 4.62 -8.19 0.89
CA LEU A 49 3.30 -8.32 0.27
C LEU A 49 2.27 -7.49 1.05
N ILE A 50 1.74 -6.47 0.41
CA ILE A 50 0.58 -5.71 0.87
C ILE A 50 -0.66 -6.29 0.19
N VAL A 51 -1.58 -6.86 0.97
CA VAL A 51 -2.85 -7.35 0.44
C VAL A 51 -3.84 -6.20 0.36
N VAL A 52 -4.23 -5.83 -0.88
CA VAL A 52 -5.15 -4.70 -1.11
C VAL A 52 -6.59 -5.15 -0.90
N THR A 53 -7.18 -4.72 0.22
CA THR A 53 -8.47 -5.18 0.75
C THR A 53 -9.65 -4.26 0.44
N LYS A 54 -9.42 -3.24 -0.39
CA LYS A 54 -10.49 -2.30 -0.80
C LYS A 54 -11.72 -3.05 -1.34
N PHE A 55 -12.92 -2.59 -0.96
CA PHE A 55 -14.23 -3.15 -1.32
C PHE A 55 -14.55 -4.53 -0.69
N HIS A 56 -13.66 -5.13 0.06
CA HIS A 56 -13.89 -6.39 0.75
C HIS A 56 -14.17 -6.14 2.24
N PRO A 57 -15.03 -6.94 2.89
CA PRO A 57 -15.44 -6.70 4.28
C PRO A 57 -14.29 -6.91 5.28
N ALA A 58 -14.41 -6.30 6.46
CA ALA A 58 -13.48 -6.48 7.58
C ALA A 58 -13.31 -7.97 7.98
N ALA A 59 -14.33 -8.80 7.77
CA ALA A 59 -14.26 -10.24 7.98
C ALA A 59 -13.20 -10.93 7.10
N ASP A 60 -13.03 -10.51 5.83
CA ASP A 60 -11.97 -11.03 4.96
C ASP A 60 -10.59 -10.56 5.42
N VAL A 61 -10.47 -9.32 5.91
CA VAL A 61 -9.20 -8.83 6.51
C VAL A 61 -8.83 -9.66 7.75
N ARG A 62 -9.80 -9.99 8.60
CA ARG A 62 -9.59 -10.89 9.77
C ARG A 62 -9.10 -12.28 9.33
N ARG A 63 -9.72 -12.86 8.29
CA ARG A 63 -9.29 -14.15 7.72
C ARG A 63 -7.86 -14.10 7.20
N LEU A 64 -7.50 -13.02 6.51
CA LEU A 64 -6.13 -12.80 6.02
C LEU A 64 -5.12 -12.71 7.17
N ALA A 65 -5.46 -12.03 8.27
CA ALA A 65 -4.63 -11.99 9.47
C ALA A 65 -4.41 -13.39 10.06
N LEU A 66 -5.44 -14.26 10.12
CA LEU A 66 -5.32 -15.66 10.52
C LEU A 66 -4.40 -16.47 9.58
N LEU A 67 -4.26 -16.06 8.32
CA LEU A 67 -3.35 -16.66 7.33
C LEU A 67 -1.95 -16.04 7.36
N GLY A 68 -1.64 -15.21 8.37
CA GLY A 68 -0.33 -14.60 8.56
C GLY A 68 -0.06 -13.41 7.62
N VAL A 69 -1.10 -12.74 7.14
CA VAL A 69 -0.96 -11.44 6.48
C VAL A 69 -0.79 -10.37 7.55
N THR A 70 0.24 -9.57 7.42
CA THR A 70 0.58 -8.47 8.35
C THR A 70 0.33 -7.10 7.77
N ASP A 71 0.29 -7.00 6.43
CA ASP A 71 0.22 -5.71 5.71
C ASP A 71 -1.01 -5.69 4.80
N VAL A 72 -1.87 -4.69 5.01
CA VAL A 72 -3.11 -4.52 4.24
C VAL A 72 -3.17 -3.14 3.61
N GLY A 73 -3.75 -3.06 2.42
CA GLY A 73 -3.81 -1.83 1.63
C GLY A 73 -5.25 -1.38 1.35
N GLU A 74 -5.51 -0.09 1.56
CA GLU A 74 -6.81 0.54 1.32
C GLU A 74 -6.69 1.77 0.42
N ASN A 75 -7.76 2.11 -0.29
CA ASN A 75 -7.76 3.27 -1.18
C ASN A 75 -8.86 4.32 -0.89
N ARG A 76 -9.70 4.08 0.11
CA ARG A 76 -10.75 5.01 0.56
C ARG A 76 -10.64 5.21 2.05
N ASP A 77 -10.47 6.46 2.46
CA ASP A 77 -10.24 6.84 3.86
C ASP A 77 -11.33 6.34 4.81
N GLN A 78 -12.60 6.54 4.45
CA GLN A 78 -13.70 6.12 5.31
C GLN A 78 -13.72 4.60 5.53
N GLU A 79 -13.63 3.82 4.45
CA GLU A 79 -13.59 2.35 4.51
C GLU A 79 -12.39 1.85 5.32
N ALA A 80 -11.22 2.47 5.12
CA ALA A 80 -9.99 2.13 5.83
C ALA A 80 -10.09 2.41 7.34
N ALA A 81 -10.59 3.59 7.71
CA ALA A 81 -10.75 3.99 9.11
C ALA A 81 -11.72 3.07 9.87
N GLU A 82 -12.86 2.70 9.25
CA GLU A 82 -13.83 1.76 9.81
C GLU A 82 -13.21 0.38 10.05
N LYS A 83 -12.50 -0.17 9.05
CA LYS A 83 -11.81 -1.47 9.16
C LYS A 83 -10.71 -1.44 10.20
N ALA A 84 -9.85 -0.42 10.19
CA ALA A 84 -8.76 -0.29 11.15
C ALA A 84 -9.29 -0.18 12.59
N GLY A 85 -10.36 0.59 12.81
CA GLY A 85 -11.03 0.66 14.10
C GLY A 85 -11.60 -0.68 14.57
N ALA A 86 -12.24 -1.44 13.67
CA ALA A 86 -12.83 -2.74 13.99
C ALA A 86 -11.79 -3.87 14.20
N LEU A 87 -10.57 -3.71 13.69
CA LEU A 87 -9.53 -4.74 13.65
C LEU A 87 -8.24 -4.33 14.38
N GLY A 88 -8.26 -3.25 15.18
CA GLY A 88 -7.07 -2.69 15.84
C GLY A 88 -6.29 -3.68 16.72
N SER A 89 -6.95 -4.72 17.25
CA SER A 89 -6.31 -5.76 18.08
C SER A 89 -5.48 -6.78 17.28
N LEU A 90 -5.53 -6.76 15.95
CA LEU A 90 -4.84 -7.75 15.11
C LEU A 90 -3.38 -7.36 14.78
N GLY A 91 -2.91 -6.18 15.15
CA GLY A 91 -1.54 -5.74 14.89
C GLY A 91 -1.19 -5.60 13.39
N LEU A 92 -2.18 -5.36 12.54
CA LEU A 92 -2.00 -5.17 11.10
C LEU A 92 -1.35 -3.80 10.82
N ARG A 93 -0.47 -3.76 9.84
CA ARG A 93 0.04 -2.51 9.26
C ARG A 93 -0.89 -2.06 8.14
N TRP A 94 -1.34 -0.83 8.24
CA TRP A 94 -2.29 -0.24 7.31
C TRP A 94 -1.57 0.66 6.31
N HIS A 95 -1.67 0.32 5.04
CA HIS A 95 -1.11 1.09 3.93
C HIS A 95 -2.23 1.81 3.18
N PHE A 96 -2.16 3.13 3.11
CA PHE A 96 -3.05 3.89 2.25
C PHE A 96 -2.43 4.00 0.86
N VAL A 97 -3.08 3.38 -0.14
CA VAL A 97 -2.54 3.26 -1.51
C VAL A 97 -3.35 4.02 -2.57
N GLY A 98 -4.48 4.61 -2.18
CA GLY A 98 -5.32 5.42 -3.06
C GLY A 98 -4.87 6.88 -3.12
N GLN A 99 -5.40 7.65 -4.08
CA GLN A 99 -5.20 9.10 -4.09
C GLN A 99 -5.74 9.73 -2.81
N LEU A 100 -4.92 10.54 -2.14
CA LEU A 100 -5.26 11.17 -0.88
C LEU A 100 -5.56 12.67 -1.06
N GLN A 101 -6.77 13.06 -0.68
CA GLN A 101 -7.12 14.48 -0.56
C GLN A 101 -6.49 15.08 0.70
N SER A 102 -5.95 16.31 0.62
CA SER A 102 -5.26 16.95 1.75
C SER A 102 -6.16 17.14 2.99
N ASN A 103 -7.48 17.33 2.79
CA ASN A 103 -8.46 17.44 3.89
C ASN A 103 -8.67 16.12 4.64
N LYS A 104 -8.24 14.97 4.10
CA LYS A 104 -8.31 13.65 4.72
C LYS A 104 -7.05 13.29 5.53
N ALA A 105 -6.01 14.10 5.48
CA ALA A 105 -4.75 13.86 6.21
C ALA A 105 -4.99 13.59 7.70
N LYS A 106 -5.85 14.40 8.37
CA LYS A 106 -6.20 14.22 9.80
C LYS A 106 -6.87 12.88 10.13
N SER A 107 -7.56 12.27 9.17
CA SER A 107 -8.17 10.95 9.35
C SER A 107 -7.14 9.84 9.13
N VAL A 108 -6.41 9.92 8.02
CA VAL A 108 -5.45 8.87 7.61
C VAL A 108 -4.34 8.67 8.64
N VAL A 109 -3.77 9.74 9.23
CA VAL A 109 -2.69 9.62 10.23
C VAL A 109 -3.10 8.89 11.50
N LYS A 110 -4.39 8.70 11.76
CA LYS A 110 -4.88 7.99 12.96
C LYS A 110 -4.73 6.47 12.84
N TYR A 111 -4.74 5.92 11.63
CA TYR A 111 -4.72 4.49 11.41
C TYR A 111 -3.60 4.01 10.48
N ALA A 112 -3.22 4.81 9.46
CA ALA A 112 -2.24 4.38 8.47
C ALA A 112 -0.82 4.36 9.05
N ASP A 113 -0.08 3.31 8.74
CA ASP A 113 1.36 3.20 9.03
C ASP A 113 2.19 3.66 7.84
N ALA A 114 1.60 3.64 6.63
CA ALA A 114 2.23 4.13 5.41
C ALA A 114 1.21 4.78 4.47
N VAL A 115 1.62 5.84 3.79
CA VAL A 115 0.90 6.48 2.69
C VAL A 115 1.76 6.37 1.44
N HIS A 116 1.21 5.75 0.37
CA HIS A 116 1.94 5.47 -0.86
C HIS A 116 1.67 6.49 -1.99
N SER A 117 0.87 7.51 -1.70
CA SER A 117 0.30 8.41 -2.71
C SER A 117 0.61 9.89 -2.48
N VAL A 118 1.79 10.18 -1.91
CA VAL A 118 2.22 11.58 -1.74
C VAL A 118 2.73 12.10 -3.09
N ASP A 119 1.98 12.99 -3.70
CA ASP A 119 2.24 13.45 -5.08
C ASP A 119 2.41 14.99 -5.20
N ARG A 120 2.27 15.74 -4.10
CA ARG A 120 2.36 17.21 -4.09
C ARG A 120 2.73 17.76 -2.73
N LEU A 121 3.40 18.91 -2.72
CA LEU A 121 3.88 19.60 -1.51
C LEU A 121 2.75 19.93 -0.54
N GLN A 122 1.57 20.33 -1.04
CA GLN A 122 0.40 20.61 -0.21
C GLN A 122 -0.05 19.39 0.60
N LEU A 123 -0.01 18.19 0.03
CA LEU A 123 -0.36 16.96 0.73
C LEU A 123 0.69 16.60 1.78
N ALA A 124 1.98 16.70 1.43
CA ALA A 124 3.08 16.47 2.36
C ALA A 124 2.97 17.41 3.59
N GLY A 125 2.73 18.69 3.38
CA GLY A 125 2.50 19.66 4.48
C GLY A 125 1.26 19.36 5.32
N ALA A 126 0.16 18.91 4.69
CA ALA A 126 -1.05 18.51 5.42
C ALA A 126 -0.82 17.26 6.29
N LEU A 127 -0.08 16.26 5.78
CA LEU A 127 0.30 15.06 6.54
C LEU A 127 1.24 15.41 7.69
N ALA A 128 2.25 16.25 7.47
CA ALA A 128 3.18 16.69 8.51
C ALA A 128 2.44 17.37 9.68
N LYS A 129 1.57 18.34 9.36
CA LYS A 129 0.76 19.03 10.38
C LYS A 129 -0.17 18.07 11.14
N ALA A 130 -0.82 17.15 10.42
CA ALA A 130 -1.73 16.19 11.03
C ALA A 130 -0.97 15.17 11.90
N MET A 131 0.21 14.70 11.45
CA MET A 131 1.00 13.72 12.17
C MET A 131 1.65 14.32 13.44
N ALA A 132 2.11 15.57 13.39
CA ALA A 132 2.62 16.26 14.58
C ALA A 132 1.55 16.33 15.69
N ALA A 133 0.32 16.71 15.35
CA ALA A 133 -0.78 16.74 16.30
C ALA A 133 -1.18 15.34 16.81
N GLU A 134 -1.11 14.32 15.95
CA GLU A 134 -1.45 12.95 16.33
C GLU A 134 -0.36 12.34 17.23
N HIS A 135 0.92 12.62 16.94
CA HIS A 135 2.05 12.21 17.78
C HIS A 135 1.95 12.85 19.18
N GLU A 136 1.70 14.15 19.27
CA GLU A 136 1.52 14.84 20.54
C GLU A 136 0.38 14.22 21.38
N ARG A 137 -0.70 13.82 20.71
CA ARG A 137 -1.88 13.25 21.36
C ARG A 137 -1.70 11.80 21.81
N THR A 138 -0.94 10.98 21.07
CA THR A 138 -0.92 9.50 21.23
C THR A 138 0.47 8.89 21.36
N GLY A 139 1.53 9.63 21.06
CA GLY A 139 2.88 9.06 20.92
C GLY A 139 3.07 8.20 19.68
N ARG A 140 2.15 8.30 18.68
CA ARG A 140 2.20 7.47 17.47
C ARG A 140 3.55 7.60 16.76
N ALA A 141 4.07 6.46 16.28
CA ALA A 141 5.30 6.39 15.49
C ALA A 141 5.18 7.18 14.17
N PRO A 142 6.29 7.64 13.61
CA PRO A 142 6.30 8.35 12.34
C PRO A 142 5.60 7.59 11.21
N LEU A 143 4.93 8.35 10.33
CA LEU A 143 4.23 7.82 9.16
C LEU A 143 5.19 7.61 7.99
N ASP A 144 5.23 6.41 7.43
CA ASP A 144 5.98 6.13 6.20
C ASP A 144 5.31 6.78 5.00
N CYS A 145 6.07 7.57 4.26
CA CYS A 145 5.59 8.28 3.08
C CYS A 145 6.36 7.85 1.83
N PHE A 146 5.66 7.30 0.85
CA PHE A 146 6.18 7.08 -0.49
C PHE A 146 5.73 8.20 -1.41
N ILE A 147 6.64 8.74 -2.21
CA ILE A 147 6.30 9.69 -3.27
C ILE A 147 5.73 8.90 -4.44
N GLN A 148 4.48 9.16 -4.79
CA GLN A 148 3.90 8.60 -6.02
C GLN A 148 4.42 9.40 -7.21
N VAL A 149 5.05 8.70 -8.18
CA VAL A 149 5.60 9.29 -9.40
C VAL A 149 4.74 8.89 -10.60
N SER A 150 4.44 9.85 -11.47
CA SER A 150 3.88 9.58 -12.79
C SER A 150 4.98 9.11 -13.72
N LEU A 151 4.80 7.93 -14.31
CA LEU A 151 5.71 7.36 -15.30
C LEU A 151 5.16 7.48 -16.73
N ASP A 152 3.95 8.03 -16.87
CA ASP A 152 3.35 8.30 -18.18
C ASP A 152 4.05 9.50 -18.85
N GLU A 153 4.38 9.37 -20.12
CA GLU A 153 5.02 10.45 -20.90
C GLU A 153 4.05 11.61 -21.18
N ASP A 154 2.75 11.29 -21.25
CA ASP A 154 1.69 12.28 -21.38
C ASP A 154 1.21 12.71 -19.97
N ALA A 155 1.71 13.83 -19.49
CA ALA A 155 1.41 14.42 -18.17
C ALA A 155 -0.07 14.84 -17.95
N GLY A 156 -0.98 14.46 -18.82
CA GLY A 156 -2.44 14.63 -18.69
C GLY A 156 -3.17 13.44 -18.05
N GLY A 157 -2.45 12.44 -17.59
CA GLY A 157 -3.01 11.18 -17.13
C GLY A 157 -3.81 11.27 -15.84
N HIS A 158 -4.97 10.68 -15.85
CA HIS A 158 -5.95 10.59 -14.76
C HIS A 158 -5.52 9.76 -13.52
N ARG A 159 -4.22 9.40 -13.39
CA ARG A 159 -3.75 8.46 -12.35
C ARG A 159 -3.09 9.10 -11.14
N GLY A 160 -2.86 10.41 -11.16
CA GLY A 160 -2.08 11.11 -10.14
C GLY A 160 -0.59 10.74 -10.18
N GLY A 161 0.20 11.41 -9.37
CA GLY A 161 1.65 11.24 -9.28
C GLY A 161 2.38 12.54 -9.60
N ALA A 162 3.47 12.78 -8.88
CA ALA A 162 4.39 13.88 -9.12
C ALA A 162 5.16 13.64 -10.43
N LEU A 163 5.55 14.71 -11.11
CA LEU A 163 6.53 14.59 -12.19
C LEU A 163 7.89 14.19 -11.61
N PRO A 164 8.73 13.45 -12.36
CA PRO A 164 10.08 13.13 -11.91
C PRO A 164 10.91 14.36 -11.47
N ALA A 165 10.68 15.50 -12.08
CA ALA A 165 11.35 16.77 -11.74
C ALA A 165 10.94 17.31 -10.35
N ASP A 166 9.76 16.96 -9.84
CA ASP A 166 9.25 17.44 -8.55
C ASP A 166 9.67 16.53 -7.38
N VAL A 167 10.22 15.35 -7.67
CA VAL A 167 10.62 14.36 -6.64
C VAL A 167 11.62 14.95 -5.63
N PRO A 168 12.68 15.67 -6.02
CA PRO A 168 13.64 16.22 -5.05
C PRO A 168 12.99 17.18 -4.05
N ALA A 169 12.10 18.06 -4.49
CA ALA A 169 11.43 19.01 -3.61
C ALA A 169 10.49 18.30 -2.62
N LEU A 170 9.75 17.27 -3.08
CA LEU A 170 8.91 16.44 -2.23
C LEU A 170 9.72 15.64 -1.22
N ALA A 171 10.86 15.07 -1.66
CA ALA A 171 11.76 14.30 -0.80
C ALA A 171 12.32 15.16 0.34
N SER A 172 12.84 16.35 0.03
CA SER A 172 13.34 17.30 1.03
C SER A 172 12.25 17.66 2.04
N GLN A 173 11.05 18.02 1.57
CA GLN A 173 9.95 18.36 2.46
C GLN A 173 9.55 17.19 3.38
N LEU A 174 9.48 15.96 2.85
CA LEU A 174 9.12 14.79 3.66
C LEU A 174 10.22 14.46 4.68
N ALA A 175 11.49 14.51 4.28
CA ALA A 175 12.62 14.21 5.14
C ALA A 175 12.77 15.23 6.29
N GLU A 176 12.46 16.50 6.04
CA GLU A 176 12.53 17.60 7.03
C GLU A 176 11.30 17.67 7.94
N SER A 177 10.20 16.98 7.59
CA SER A 177 8.95 17.04 8.34
C SER A 177 8.96 16.10 9.55
N ALA A 178 8.92 16.66 10.75
CA ALA A 178 8.79 15.87 11.96
C ALA A 178 7.54 14.97 11.93
N GLY A 179 7.71 13.69 12.33
CA GLY A 179 6.63 12.70 12.33
C GLY A 179 6.35 12.05 10.98
N LEU A 180 7.03 12.46 9.90
CA LEU A 180 7.04 11.75 8.62
C LEU A 180 8.39 11.07 8.41
N ARG A 181 8.37 9.97 7.66
CA ARG A 181 9.58 9.29 7.18
C ARG A 181 9.47 9.11 5.67
N LEU A 182 10.41 9.67 4.92
CA LEU A 182 10.53 9.39 3.50
C LEU A 182 10.94 7.94 3.32
N ALA A 183 10.02 7.10 2.83
CA ALA A 183 10.24 5.66 2.70
C ALA A 183 10.71 5.25 1.30
N GLY A 184 10.47 6.06 0.28
CA GLY A 184 10.88 5.79 -1.08
C GLY A 184 9.88 6.28 -2.13
N LEU A 185 9.82 5.57 -3.27
CA LEU A 185 8.96 5.89 -4.40
C LEU A 185 7.83 4.87 -4.58
N MET A 186 6.72 5.32 -5.12
CA MET A 186 5.63 4.45 -5.59
C MET A 186 5.27 4.80 -7.02
N ALA A 187 4.99 3.77 -7.83
CA ALA A 187 4.40 3.96 -9.15
C ALA A 187 3.43 2.84 -9.53
N VAL A 188 2.62 3.13 -10.53
CA VAL A 188 1.76 2.18 -11.23
C VAL A 188 2.19 2.19 -12.70
N ALA A 189 2.51 1.03 -13.24
CA ALA A 189 2.86 0.92 -14.65
C ALA A 189 1.69 1.33 -15.57
N PRO A 190 1.97 1.87 -16.76
CA PRO A 190 0.96 2.19 -17.75
C PRO A 190 0.08 0.99 -18.10
N PHE A 191 -1.23 1.23 -18.18
CA PHE A 191 -2.17 0.14 -18.48
C PHE A 191 -2.08 -0.27 -19.96
N GLY A 192 -2.00 -1.59 -20.21
CA GLY A 192 -1.97 -2.13 -21.58
C GLY A 192 -0.64 -2.00 -22.30
N ALA A 193 0.41 -1.50 -21.63
CA ALA A 193 1.78 -1.44 -22.15
C ALA A 193 2.68 -2.46 -21.42
N ASP A 194 3.87 -2.71 -21.98
CA ASP A 194 4.92 -3.46 -21.27
C ASP A 194 5.31 -2.68 -20.01
N PRO A 195 5.22 -3.27 -18.80
CA PRO A 195 5.58 -2.59 -17.56
C PRO A 195 7.09 -2.43 -17.36
N ALA A 196 7.93 -3.17 -18.09
CA ALA A 196 9.37 -3.19 -17.87
C ALA A 196 10.03 -1.80 -18.00
N PRO A 197 9.80 -1.01 -19.07
CA PRO A 197 10.40 0.32 -19.19
C PRO A 197 9.98 1.28 -18.05
N ALA A 198 8.73 1.17 -17.60
CA ALA A 198 8.23 1.99 -16.50
C ALA A 198 8.93 1.64 -15.17
N PHE A 199 9.12 0.35 -14.89
CA PHE A 199 9.80 -0.08 -13.67
C PHE A 199 11.31 0.17 -13.72
N GLU A 200 11.94 0.10 -14.89
CA GLU A 200 13.33 0.51 -15.08
C GLU A 200 13.51 2.00 -14.74
N LYS A 201 12.67 2.87 -15.31
CA LYS A 201 12.65 4.30 -14.99
C LYS A 201 12.41 4.57 -13.50
N LEU A 202 11.52 3.80 -12.86
CA LEU A 202 11.29 3.90 -11.41
C LEU A 202 12.53 3.52 -10.60
N ALA A 203 13.23 2.45 -10.99
CA ALA A 203 14.47 2.01 -10.34
C ALA A 203 15.57 3.08 -10.46
N GLU A 204 15.74 3.70 -11.64
CA GLU A 204 16.68 4.81 -11.83
C GLU A 204 16.34 6.04 -10.96
N LEU A 205 15.05 6.39 -10.86
CA LEU A 205 14.61 7.48 -9.99
C LEU A 205 14.86 7.15 -8.51
N SER A 206 14.65 5.90 -8.11
CA SER A 206 14.94 5.43 -6.75
C SER A 206 16.43 5.47 -6.45
N ALA A 207 17.29 5.09 -7.39
CA ALA A 207 18.74 5.19 -7.21
C ALA A 207 19.22 6.63 -7.02
N ARG A 208 18.62 7.59 -7.76
CA ARG A 208 18.90 9.03 -7.56
C ARG A 208 18.39 9.51 -6.20
N LEU A 209 17.18 9.12 -5.80
CA LEU A 209 16.63 9.48 -4.49
C LEU A 209 17.50 8.97 -3.35
N THR A 210 17.98 7.73 -3.41
CA THR A 210 18.81 7.12 -2.36
C THR A 210 20.24 7.68 -2.30
N ALA A 211 20.73 8.33 -3.36
CA ALA A 211 22.00 9.05 -3.32
C ALA A 211 21.93 10.25 -2.34
N ASP A 212 20.79 10.94 -2.29
CA ASP A 212 20.58 12.10 -1.41
C ASP A 212 19.91 11.70 -0.08
N HIS A 213 19.09 10.63 -0.10
CA HIS A 213 18.32 10.12 1.05
C HIS A 213 18.51 8.60 1.19
N PRO A 214 19.62 8.12 1.78
CA PRO A 214 19.99 6.69 1.82
C PRO A 214 18.92 5.76 2.44
N GLU A 215 18.12 6.28 3.37
CA GLU A 215 17.06 5.51 4.05
C GLU A 215 15.78 5.35 3.17
N ALA A 216 15.68 6.08 2.06
CA ALA A 216 14.50 6.11 1.20
C ALA A 216 14.54 5.05 0.09
N GLY A 217 15.07 3.85 0.37
CA GLY A 217 15.25 2.77 -0.61
C GLY A 217 13.99 1.97 -0.96
N GLY A 218 12.83 2.35 -0.45
CA GLY A 218 11.58 1.66 -0.71
C GLY A 218 11.08 1.88 -2.14
N ILE A 219 10.74 0.79 -2.84
CA ILE A 219 10.07 0.83 -4.16
C ILE A 219 8.73 0.11 -4.03
N SER A 220 7.64 0.87 -4.01
CA SER A 220 6.28 0.35 -4.01
C SER A 220 5.77 0.25 -5.45
N ALA A 221 5.86 -0.94 -6.03
CA ALA A 221 5.47 -1.23 -7.40
C ALA A 221 5.09 -2.70 -7.53
N GLY A 222 4.31 -3.02 -8.57
CA GLY A 222 3.87 -4.39 -8.84
C GLY A 222 2.51 -4.71 -8.23
N MET A 223 1.65 -5.19 -9.11
CA MET A 223 0.29 -5.65 -8.85
C MET A 223 0.10 -7.06 -9.42
N SER A 224 -1.13 -7.56 -9.46
CA SER A 224 -1.45 -8.93 -9.92
C SER A 224 -0.87 -9.31 -11.27
N GLN A 225 -0.75 -8.38 -12.21
CA GLN A 225 -0.36 -8.67 -13.59
C GLN A 225 1.11 -8.39 -13.91
N ASP A 226 1.83 -7.67 -13.04
CA ASP A 226 3.17 -7.16 -13.32
C ASP A 226 4.17 -7.35 -12.16
N LEU A 227 3.79 -8.18 -11.16
CA LEU A 227 4.61 -8.39 -9.96
C LEU A 227 6.00 -8.98 -10.28
N GLU A 228 6.10 -9.87 -11.25
CA GLU A 228 7.36 -10.49 -11.66
C GLU A 228 8.34 -9.44 -12.21
N GLN A 229 7.82 -8.56 -13.08
CA GLN A 229 8.62 -7.45 -13.63
C GLN A 229 9.01 -6.46 -12.53
N ALA A 230 8.07 -6.09 -11.67
CA ALA A 230 8.36 -5.18 -10.56
C ALA A 230 9.47 -5.74 -9.64
N ILE A 231 9.42 -7.03 -9.31
CA ILE A 231 10.47 -7.71 -8.52
C ILE A 231 11.81 -7.64 -9.22
N ARG A 232 11.86 -7.91 -10.52
CA ARG A 232 13.08 -7.84 -11.34
C ARG A 232 13.74 -6.46 -11.27
N PHE A 233 12.94 -5.39 -11.26
CA PHE A 233 13.40 -4.00 -11.19
C PHE A 233 13.47 -3.43 -9.75
N GLY A 234 13.53 -4.30 -8.74
CA GLY A 234 13.86 -3.87 -7.38
C GLY A 234 12.68 -3.55 -6.48
N ALA A 235 11.43 -3.83 -6.86
CA ALA A 235 10.30 -3.59 -5.97
C ALA A 235 10.50 -4.22 -4.58
N THR A 236 10.26 -3.42 -3.53
CA THR A 236 10.33 -3.83 -2.13
C THR A 236 8.94 -4.01 -1.51
N HIS A 237 7.91 -3.48 -2.16
CA HIS A 237 6.51 -3.55 -1.73
C HIS A 237 5.62 -3.87 -2.92
N LEU A 238 4.92 -5.01 -2.84
CA LEU A 238 3.94 -5.46 -3.86
C LEU A 238 2.54 -5.19 -3.34
N ARG A 239 1.62 -4.77 -4.21
CA ARG A 239 0.24 -4.43 -3.87
C ARG A 239 -0.73 -5.33 -4.62
N ILE A 240 -1.10 -6.46 -4.01
CA ILE A 240 -1.90 -7.50 -4.65
C ILE A 240 -3.30 -7.55 -4.02
N GLY A 241 -4.32 -7.47 -4.84
CA GLY A 241 -5.73 -7.53 -4.40
C GLY A 241 -6.51 -8.66 -5.04
N SER A 242 -6.86 -8.52 -6.32
CA SER A 242 -7.77 -9.42 -7.05
C SER A 242 -7.34 -10.88 -7.09
N ASP A 243 -6.03 -11.17 -7.16
CA ASP A 243 -5.54 -12.54 -7.19
C ASP A 243 -5.77 -13.27 -5.86
N ILE A 244 -5.84 -12.52 -4.75
CA ILE A 244 -6.06 -13.06 -3.40
C ILE A 244 -7.54 -13.03 -3.03
N LEU A 245 -8.17 -11.86 -3.14
CA LEU A 245 -9.54 -11.63 -2.67
C LEU A 245 -10.61 -11.99 -3.71
N GLY A 246 -10.22 -12.07 -4.99
CA GLY A 246 -11.13 -12.29 -6.10
C GLY A 246 -11.74 -10.99 -6.65
N PRO A 247 -12.76 -11.11 -7.51
CA PRO A 247 -13.44 -9.97 -8.09
C PRO A 247 -14.12 -9.14 -7.00
N ARG A 248 -14.33 -7.84 -7.29
CA ARG A 248 -15.06 -6.94 -6.40
C ARG A 248 -16.44 -7.51 -6.11
N PRO A 249 -16.87 -7.60 -4.83
CA PRO A 249 -18.24 -7.96 -4.49
C PRO A 249 -19.23 -7.01 -5.19
N ALA A 250 -20.34 -7.54 -5.68
CA ALA A 250 -21.42 -6.70 -6.21
C ALA A 250 -21.89 -5.74 -5.11
N LEU A 251 -21.99 -4.45 -5.41
CA LEU A 251 -22.62 -3.48 -4.53
C LEU A 251 -24.08 -3.91 -4.32
N ARG A 252 -24.44 -4.23 -3.08
CA ARG A 252 -25.83 -4.43 -2.68
C ARG A 252 -26.46 -3.10 -2.32
#